data_8ee1427a065bfe60666d7754bda49d45
#
_entry.id   8ee1427a065bfe60666d7754bda49d45
#
_cell.length_a   1.000
_cell.length_b   1.000
_cell.length_c   1.000
_cell.angle_alpha   90.00
_cell.angle_beta   90.00
_cell.angle_gamma   90.00
#
_symmetry.space_group_name_H-M   'P 1'
#
loop_
_entity.id
_entity.type
_entity.pdbx_description
1 polymer ?
#
loop_
_entity_poly.entity_id
_entity_poly.type
_entity_poly.pdbx_seq_one_letter_code
_entity_poly.pdbx_strand_id
1 'polypeptide(L)'
;MICALLTTVMVLSFAACGSQGNAAASAESTVTSESGAKASTVESSAAEASAETTTEVSADAANGTSYEDNFAVSTEDAAAFAKKIQDAVAAEDLNALADLVNYPVYVALGDGSVIETREDLIALGADKIFTPELKDSMANADLSELSPSMAGFTLYSTGDGPNITFNVQNGVLGISGINY
;
A
#
# COMPACT_ATOMS: atom_id res chain seq x y z
N MET A 1 3.38 -14.16 55.01
CA MET A 1 2.93 -12.79 55.32
C MET A 1 2.06 -12.30 54.19
N ILE A 2 0.85 -12.07 54.57
CA ILE A 2 -0.33 -11.70 53.79
C ILE A 2 -0.32 -10.17 53.60
N CYS A 3 -0.61 -9.66 52.42
CA CYS A 3 -1.25 -8.34 52.16
C CYS A 3 -1.52 -8.29 50.66
N ALA A 4 -2.66 -8.42 50.22
CA ALA A 4 -3.90 -7.64 50.27
C ALA A 4 -4.10 -6.87 48.96
N LEU A 5 -5.13 -7.31 48.28
CA LEU A 5 -5.98 -6.73 47.21
C LEU A 5 -6.09 -5.20 47.24
N LEU A 6 -6.10 -4.62 46.03
CA LEU A 6 -6.90 -3.43 45.76
C LEU A 6 -7.38 -3.46 44.31
N THR A 7 -8.61 -3.87 44.16
CA THR A 7 -9.44 -3.72 42.98
C THR A 7 -9.93 -2.28 42.90
N THR A 8 -9.70 -1.61 41.79
CA THR A 8 -10.39 -0.36 41.49
C THR A 8 -11.10 -0.51 40.14
N VAL A 9 -12.40 -0.73 40.21
CA VAL A 9 -13.35 -0.69 39.14
C VAL A 9 -13.68 0.78 38.87
N MET A 10 -13.40 1.28 37.70
CA MET A 10 -13.88 2.59 37.24
C MET A 10 -14.83 2.40 36.07
N VAL A 11 -16.13 2.47 36.40
CA VAL A 11 -17.24 2.53 35.46
C VAL A 11 -17.38 3.97 35.02
N LEU A 12 -17.22 4.27 33.75
CA LEU A 12 -17.65 5.55 33.15
C LEU A 12 -18.74 5.25 32.12
N SER A 13 -19.95 5.56 32.55
CA SER A 13 -21.14 5.63 31.73
C SER A 13 -21.11 6.94 30.92
N PHE A 14 -21.20 6.86 29.59
CA PHE A 14 -21.59 8.02 28.78
C PHE A 14 -22.98 7.80 28.20
N ALA A 15 -23.86 8.63 28.69
CA ALA A 15 -25.23 8.76 28.27
C ALA A 15 -25.36 9.47 26.92
N ALA A 16 -26.33 9.01 26.16
CA ALA A 16 -26.80 9.55 24.90
C ALA A 16 -27.53 10.90 25.10
N CYS A 17 -27.43 11.74 24.09
CA CYS A 17 -28.45 12.71 23.68
C CYS A 17 -28.19 12.97 22.19
N GLY A 18 -29.03 12.69 21.28
CA GLY A 18 -30.45 13.06 21.17
C GLY A 18 -30.57 14.15 20.14
N SER A 19 -31.04 13.76 18.96
CA SER A 19 -32.33 14.14 18.41
C SER A 19 -32.46 15.39 17.53
N GLN A 20 -33.14 15.15 16.44
CA GLN A 20 -34.02 16.02 15.65
C GLN A 20 -33.33 16.96 14.65
N GLY A 21 -33.52 16.81 13.36
CA GLY A 21 -34.83 16.73 12.68
C GLY A 21 -35.18 18.08 12.10
N ASN A 22 -35.15 18.22 10.82
CA ASN A 22 -36.22 18.91 10.15
C ASN A 22 -36.22 18.67 8.64
N ALA A 23 -37.42 18.49 8.17
CA ALA A 23 -37.89 18.15 6.85
C ALA A 23 -38.01 19.37 5.93
N ALA A 24 -38.05 19.03 4.64
CA ALA A 24 -38.89 19.58 3.58
C ALA A 24 -38.57 20.94 2.97
N ALA A 25 -38.34 20.95 1.67
CA ALA A 25 -39.22 21.45 0.63
C ALA A 25 -38.49 21.45 -0.70
N SER A 26 -38.87 20.60 -1.59
CA SER A 26 -39.59 20.77 -2.85
C SER A 26 -39.39 22.09 -3.59
N ALA A 27 -38.80 21.99 -4.81
CA ALA A 27 -39.24 22.76 -5.95
C ALA A 27 -38.74 22.11 -7.26
N GLU A 28 -39.66 21.61 -8.01
CA GLU A 28 -39.56 21.28 -9.44
C GLU A 28 -39.17 22.52 -10.26
N SER A 29 -38.43 22.29 -11.27
CA SER A 29 -38.55 23.02 -12.53
C SER A 29 -38.02 22.19 -13.69
N THR A 30 -38.93 21.57 -14.36
CA THR A 30 -38.91 21.14 -15.75
C THR A 30 -38.65 22.32 -16.67
N VAL A 31 -37.76 22.21 -17.62
CA VAL A 31 -37.90 22.74 -18.97
C VAL A 31 -37.19 21.88 -19.98
N THR A 32 -37.97 21.39 -20.87
CA THR A 32 -37.78 20.68 -22.14
C THR A 32 -37.16 21.60 -23.21
N SER A 33 -36.41 21.03 -24.13
CA SER A 33 -36.43 21.21 -25.56
C SER A 33 -35.04 21.04 -26.13
N GLU A 34 -34.85 20.06 -26.88
CA GLU A 34 -35.00 19.69 -28.27
C GLU A 34 -33.83 20.05 -29.19
N SER A 35 -33.37 18.98 -29.83
CA SER A 35 -33.07 18.84 -31.25
C SER A 35 -31.83 19.47 -31.87
N GLY A 36 -31.07 18.59 -32.54
CA GLY A 36 -30.07 18.99 -33.51
C GLY A 36 -29.15 17.86 -33.94
N ALA A 37 -29.71 16.90 -34.67
CA ALA A 37 -28.92 15.93 -35.41
C ALA A 37 -28.15 16.60 -36.55
N LYS A 38 -26.87 16.23 -36.71
CA LYS A 38 -26.33 16.08 -38.07
C LYS A 38 -25.08 15.19 -38.07
N ALA A 39 -25.24 14.10 -38.74
CA ALA A 39 -24.17 13.21 -39.17
C ALA A 39 -23.30 13.90 -40.23
N SER A 40 -22.03 13.58 -40.22
CA SER A 40 -21.22 13.50 -41.44
C SER A 40 -20.02 12.60 -41.19
N THR A 41 -20.07 11.51 -41.86
CA THR A 41 -19.05 10.56 -42.30
C THR A 41 -17.98 11.30 -43.11
N VAL A 42 -16.73 10.82 -43.01
CA VAL A 42 -15.74 10.39 -44.00
C VAL A 42 -14.39 10.34 -43.36
N GLU A 43 -13.89 9.14 -43.24
CA GLU A 43 -12.87 8.45 -44.05
C GLU A 43 -11.44 9.02 -44.03
N SER A 44 -10.58 8.14 -43.54
CA SER A 44 -9.33 7.68 -44.14
C SER A 44 -8.08 8.57 -44.10
N SER A 45 -7.07 7.97 -43.59
CA SER A 45 -5.74 7.78 -44.15
C SER A 45 -4.61 8.09 -43.18
N ALA A 46 -4.01 7.00 -42.77
CA ALA A 46 -2.59 6.65 -42.84
C ALA A 46 -1.51 7.68 -42.49
N ALA A 47 -0.66 7.16 -41.66
CA ALA A 47 0.79 7.17 -41.71
C ALA A 47 1.56 8.23 -40.92
N GLU A 48 2.40 7.63 -40.15
CA GLU A 48 3.80 7.88 -39.88
C GLU A 48 4.23 8.90 -38.81
N ALA A 49 4.92 8.26 -37.95
CA ALA A 49 6.28 8.52 -37.50
C ALA A 49 6.49 9.44 -36.30
N SER A 50 6.97 8.77 -35.30
CA SER A 50 8.18 9.13 -34.52
C SER A 50 8.13 10.40 -33.68
N ALA A 51 8.13 10.17 -32.40
CA ALA A 51 9.12 10.77 -31.52
C ALA A 51 9.18 9.96 -30.23
N GLU A 52 10.18 9.13 -30.16
CA GLU A 52 10.72 8.64 -28.89
C GLU A 52 11.07 9.86 -28.01
N THR A 53 10.45 9.92 -26.88
CA THR A 53 11.06 10.63 -25.75
C THR A 53 11.31 9.60 -24.70
N THR A 54 12.46 8.98 -24.82
CA THR A 54 13.10 8.19 -23.80
C THR A 54 13.37 9.10 -22.61
N THR A 55 12.50 9.06 -21.61
CA THR A 55 12.88 9.49 -20.29
C THR A 55 13.41 8.24 -19.61
N GLU A 56 14.70 8.08 -19.65
CA GLU A 56 15.41 7.11 -18.82
C GLU A 56 15.16 7.48 -17.36
N VAL A 57 14.20 6.82 -16.74
CA VAL A 57 14.14 6.71 -15.28
C VAL A 57 14.91 5.45 -14.96
N SER A 58 16.19 5.61 -14.68
CA SER A 58 17.00 4.57 -14.05
C SER A 58 16.44 4.32 -12.64
N ALA A 59 15.46 3.42 -12.56
CA ALA A 59 15.23 2.66 -11.36
C ALA A 59 15.75 1.27 -11.66
N ASP A 60 16.83 0.87 -11.02
CA ASP A 60 17.35 -0.48 -11.05
C ASP A 60 16.27 -1.39 -10.45
N ALA A 61 15.40 -1.90 -11.33
CA ALA A 61 14.37 -2.83 -10.95
C ALA A 61 15.08 -4.09 -10.46
N ALA A 62 14.97 -4.38 -9.19
CA ALA A 62 15.63 -5.53 -8.53
C ALA A 62 15.31 -6.89 -9.18
N ASN A 63 14.58 -6.93 -10.29
CA ASN A 63 14.24 -8.15 -11.03
C ASN A 63 14.16 -7.97 -12.56
N GLY A 64 14.36 -6.79 -13.13
CA GLY A 64 14.35 -6.57 -14.59
C GLY A 64 13.01 -6.82 -15.31
N THR A 65 11.93 -7.16 -14.59
CA THR A 65 10.61 -7.43 -15.14
C THR A 65 9.70 -6.23 -14.88
N SER A 66 9.05 -5.72 -15.94
CA SER A 66 8.05 -4.67 -15.82
C SER A 66 6.64 -5.28 -15.84
N TYR A 67 5.78 -4.83 -14.94
CA TYR A 67 4.40 -5.30 -14.79
C TYR A 67 3.42 -4.17 -15.09
N GLU A 68 2.27 -4.49 -15.68
CA GLU A 68 1.20 -3.51 -15.93
C GLU A 68 0.49 -3.11 -14.63
N ASP A 69 0.22 -4.09 -13.78
CA ASP A 69 -0.44 -3.93 -12.47
C ASP A 69 -0.10 -5.10 -11.53
N ASN A 70 -0.73 -5.12 -10.34
CA ASN A 70 -0.53 -6.19 -9.35
C ASN A 70 -1.00 -7.56 -9.84
N PHE A 71 -1.99 -7.63 -10.72
CA PHE A 71 -2.55 -8.89 -11.23
C PHE A 71 -1.71 -9.46 -12.37
N ALA A 72 -0.82 -8.66 -12.96
CA ALA A 72 0.16 -9.10 -13.94
C ALA A 72 1.38 -9.80 -13.29
N VAL A 73 1.55 -9.66 -11.97
CA VAL A 73 2.64 -10.32 -11.23
C VAL A 73 2.30 -11.79 -11.04
N SER A 74 3.17 -12.68 -11.50
CA SER A 74 2.99 -14.12 -11.27
C SER A 74 3.14 -14.47 -9.78
N THR A 75 2.53 -15.57 -9.35
CA THR A 75 2.68 -16.07 -7.97
C THR A 75 4.15 -16.35 -7.63
N GLU A 76 4.92 -16.81 -8.60
CA GLU A 76 6.34 -17.10 -8.44
C GLU A 76 7.15 -15.82 -8.23
N ASP A 77 6.87 -14.75 -9.01
CA ASP A 77 7.55 -13.46 -8.87
C ASP A 77 7.19 -12.79 -7.55
N ALA A 78 5.92 -12.84 -7.15
CA ALA A 78 5.46 -12.32 -5.86
C ALA A 78 6.16 -13.05 -4.70
N ALA A 79 6.23 -14.38 -4.74
CA ALA A 79 6.90 -15.18 -3.72
C ALA A 79 8.43 -14.91 -3.70
N ALA A 80 9.05 -14.78 -4.87
CA ALA A 80 10.46 -14.45 -4.98
C ALA A 80 10.79 -13.06 -4.41
N PHE A 81 9.91 -12.09 -4.66
CA PHE A 81 10.05 -10.75 -4.09
C PHE A 81 9.84 -10.74 -2.58
N ALA A 82 8.79 -11.41 -2.09
CA ALA A 82 8.53 -11.58 -0.66
C ALA A 82 9.68 -12.30 0.06
N LYS A 83 10.32 -13.25 -0.58
CA LYS A 83 11.53 -13.91 -0.04
C LYS A 83 12.68 -12.93 0.15
N LYS A 84 12.91 -12.00 -0.77
CA LYS A 84 13.93 -10.95 -0.60
C LYS A 84 13.62 -10.06 0.60
N ILE A 85 12.33 -9.74 0.83
CA ILE A 85 11.90 -9.00 2.03
C ILE A 85 12.22 -9.80 3.30
N GLN A 86 11.86 -11.09 3.35
CA GLN A 86 12.16 -11.95 4.49
C GLN A 86 13.67 -12.02 4.76
N ASP A 87 14.49 -12.16 3.73
CA ASP A 87 15.93 -12.25 3.86
C ASP A 87 16.54 -10.94 4.41
N ALA A 88 16.10 -9.78 3.91
CA ALA A 88 16.53 -8.48 4.39
C ALA A 88 16.14 -8.25 5.87
N VAL A 89 14.91 -8.63 6.24
CA VAL A 89 14.42 -8.52 7.63
C VAL A 89 15.17 -9.50 8.56
N ALA A 90 15.39 -10.73 8.13
CA ALA A 90 16.11 -11.75 8.91
C ALA A 90 17.59 -11.36 9.13
N ALA A 91 18.21 -10.71 8.15
CA ALA A 91 19.57 -10.20 8.24
C ALA A 91 19.67 -8.84 8.98
N GLU A 92 18.54 -8.21 9.30
CA GLU A 92 18.45 -6.82 9.80
C GLU A 92 19.19 -5.83 8.89
N ASP A 93 19.19 -6.13 7.57
CA ASP A 93 19.87 -5.31 6.56
C ASP A 93 18.92 -4.22 6.05
N LEU A 94 19.00 -3.03 6.67
CA LEU A 94 18.18 -1.89 6.31
C LEU A 94 18.49 -1.35 4.91
N ASN A 95 19.72 -1.51 4.42
CA ASN A 95 20.07 -1.11 3.07
C ASN A 95 19.39 -2.03 2.04
N ALA A 96 19.48 -3.34 2.25
CA ALA A 96 18.80 -4.32 1.39
C ALA A 96 17.28 -4.13 1.41
N LEU A 97 16.67 -3.86 2.58
CA LEU A 97 15.24 -3.57 2.67
C LEU A 97 14.89 -2.27 1.92
N ALA A 98 15.68 -1.20 2.10
CA ALA A 98 15.46 0.09 1.46
C ALA A 98 15.58 0.03 -0.08
N ASP A 99 16.40 -0.87 -0.61
CA ASP A 99 16.54 -1.11 -2.06
C ASP A 99 15.32 -1.82 -2.67
N LEU A 100 14.46 -2.43 -1.84
CA LEU A 100 13.21 -3.06 -2.26
C LEU A 100 11.99 -2.13 -2.21
N VAL A 101 12.17 -0.87 -1.81
CA VAL A 101 11.07 0.06 -1.54
C VAL A 101 10.76 0.93 -2.76
N ASN A 102 9.46 1.04 -3.08
CA ASN A 102 8.93 2.08 -3.97
C ASN A 102 8.67 3.36 -3.14
N TYR A 103 9.40 4.43 -3.43
CA TYR A 103 9.23 5.72 -2.73
C TYR A 103 8.22 6.60 -3.46
N PRO A 104 7.37 7.35 -2.70
CA PRO A 104 7.30 7.39 -1.23
C PRO A 104 6.67 6.13 -0.62
N VAL A 105 7.08 5.76 0.60
CA VAL A 105 6.58 4.60 1.34
C VAL A 105 5.93 5.02 2.67
N TYR A 106 4.85 4.34 3.05
CA TYR A 106 4.25 4.52 4.36
C TYR A 106 4.91 3.62 5.41
N VAL A 107 5.30 4.19 6.53
CA VAL A 107 5.87 3.47 7.69
C VAL A 107 5.06 3.80 8.93
N ALA A 108 4.35 2.80 9.49
CA ALA A 108 3.42 2.95 10.60
C ALA A 108 4.14 2.91 11.97
N LEU A 109 5.23 3.66 12.14
CA LEU A 109 5.90 3.82 13.43
C LEU A 109 5.26 5.00 14.19
N GLY A 110 4.79 4.73 15.42
CA GLY A 110 4.10 5.74 16.22
C GLY A 110 2.83 6.25 15.54
N ASP A 111 2.78 7.53 15.20
CA ASP A 111 1.64 8.13 14.49
C ASP A 111 1.63 7.82 12.98
N GLY A 112 2.63 7.07 12.51
CA GLY A 112 2.83 6.78 11.10
C GLY A 112 3.40 7.97 10.31
N SER A 113 4.20 7.69 9.30
CA SER A 113 4.75 8.72 8.43
C SER A 113 4.96 8.22 7.00
N VAL A 114 4.97 9.16 6.06
CA VAL A 114 5.37 8.91 4.68
C VAL A 114 6.86 9.26 4.58
N ILE A 115 7.62 8.30 4.08
CA ILE A 115 9.07 8.42 3.88
C ILE A 115 9.31 8.64 2.40
N GLU A 116 9.88 9.78 2.06
CA GLU A 116 9.99 10.23 0.67
C GLU A 116 11.20 9.63 -0.06
N THR A 117 12.28 9.34 0.68
CA THR A 117 13.53 8.89 0.08
C THR A 117 14.13 7.69 0.80
N ARG A 118 15.03 7.00 0.10
CA ARG A 118 15.82 5.89 0.65
C ARG A 118 16.65 6.33 1.87
N GLU A 119 17.25 7.50 1.77
CA GLU A 119 18.09 8.08 2.81
C GLU A 119 17.28 8.38 4.07
N ASP A 120 16.04 8.84 3.92
CA ASP A 120 15.13 9.09 5.04
C ASP A 120 14.74 7.78 5.74
N LEU A 121 14.50 6.70 4.98
CA LEU A 121 14.23 5.38 5.56
C LEU A 121 15.44 4.87 6.36
N ILE A 122 16.63 4.98 5.81
CA ILE A 122 17.86 4.58 6.50
C ILE A 122 18.10 5.42 7.76
N ALA A 123 17.77 6.72 7.71
CA ALA A 123 17.91 7.62 8.85
C ALA A 123 17.01 7.26 10.05
N LEU A 124 15.92 6.50 9.83
CA LEU A 124 15.10 5.97 10.94
C LEU A 124 15.90 5.00 11.82
N GLY A 125 16.82 4.26 11.23
CA GLY A 125 17.66 3.28 11.92
C GLY A 125 17.07 1.88 11.98
N ALA A 126 17.93 0.88 11.89
CA ALA A 126 17.58 -0.54 11.86
C ALA A 126 16.78 -0.97 13.09
N ASP A 127 17.16 -0.52 14.27
CA ASP A 127 16.50 -0.87 15.55
C ASP A 127 15.02 -0.47 15.60
N LYS A 128 14.64 0.61 14.90
CA LYS A 128 13.24 1.05 14.83
C LYS A 128 12.44 0.27 13.79
N ILE A 129 13.07 -0.08 12.67
CA ILE A 129 12.42 -0.81 11.58
C ILE A 129 12.29 -2.29 11.94
N PHE A 130 13.36 -2.94 12.39
CA PHE A 130 13.37 -4.38 12.66
C PHE A 130 12.95 -4.70 14.10
N THR A 131 11.69 -4.34 14.44
CA THR A 131 11.16 -4.73 15.76
C THR A 131 11.07 -6.24 15.87
N PRO A 132 11.13 -6.81 17.10
CA PRO A 132 10.99 -8.24 17.30
C PRO A 132 9.70 -8.81 16.69
N GLU A 133 8.60 -8.04 16.77
CA GLU A 133 7.29 -8.42 16.25
C GLU A 133 7.29 -8.47 14.72
N LEU A 134 7.92 -7.50 14.05
CA LEU A 134 8.04 -7.51 12.59
C LEU A 134 8.91 -8.68 12.12
N LYS A 135 10.03 -8.93 12.78
CA LYS A 135 10.91 -10.07 12.47
C LYS A 135 10.18 -11.40 12.61
N ASP A 136 9.43 -11.57 13.71
CA ASP A 136 8.64 -12.78 13.94
C ASP A 136 7.56 -12.94 12.89
N SER A 137 6.84 -11.87 12.55
CA SER A 137 5.83 -11.90 11.50
C SER A 137 6.43 -12.30 10.14
N MET A 138 7.53 -11.68 9.73
CA MET A 138 8.18 -11.99 8.45
C MET A 138 8.74 -13.41 8.41
N ALA A 139 9.31 -13.90 9.51
CA ALA A 139 9.86 -15.26 9.58
C ALA A 139 8.79 -16.35 9.45
N ASN A 140 7.58 -16.07 9.90
CA ASN A 140 6.45 -17.02 9.89
C ASN A 140 5.44 -16.77 8.76
N ALA A 141 5.66 -15.80 7.89
CA ALA A 141 4.77 -15.52 6.77
C ALA A 141 4.85 -16.61 5.69
N ASP A 142 3.70 -17.06 5.23
CA ASP A 142 3.60 -18.09 4.18
C ASP A 142 3.61 -17.44 2.80
N LEU A 143 4.66 -17.68 2.04
CA LEU A 143 4.82 -17.14 0.69
C LEU A 143 3.88 -17.79 -0.33
N SER A 144 3.33 -18.97 -0.03
CA SER A 144 2.41 -19.67 -0.92
C SER A 144 0.98 -19.12 -0.87
N GLU A 145 0.66 -18.31 0.17
CA GLU A 145 -0.67 -17.72 0.35
C GLU A 145 -0.77 -16.29 -0.22
N LEU A 146 0.29 -15.79 -0.83
CA LEU A 146 0.29 -14.46 -1.45
C LEU A 146 -0.73 -14.39 -2.59
N SER A 147 -1.64 -13.44 -2.47
CA SER A 147 -2.67 -13.19 -3.48
C SER A 147 -2.70 -11.71 -3.86
N PRO A 148 -2.79 -11.39 -5.16
CA PRO A 148 -2.89 -10.01 -5.60
C PRO A 148 -4.22 -9.38 -5.20
N SER A 149 -4.17 -8.12 -4.84
CA SER A 149 -5.33 -7.27 -4.61
C SER A 149 -5.15 -5.93 -5.33
N MET A 150 -6.18 -5.08 -5.31
CA MET A 150 -6.06 -3.71 -5.83
C MET A 150 -4.97 -2.91 -5.11
N ALA A 151 -4.73 -3.19 -3.82
CA ALA A 151 -3.70 -2.52 -3.03
C ALA A 151 -2.30 -3.17 -3.18
N GLY A 152 -2.21 -4.33 -3.80
CA GLY A 152 -1.00 -5.13 -3.92
C GLY A 152 -1.07 -6.43 -3.13
N PHE A 153 0.06 -6.84 -2.63
CA PHE A 153 0.27 -8.05 -1.83
C PHE A 153 0.54 -7.65 -0.38
N THR A 154 0.13 -8.50 0.56
CA THR A 154 0.44 -8.31 1.98
C THR A 154 1.18 -9.53 2.50
N LEU A 155 2.37 -9.30 3.06
CA LEU A 155 3.20 -10.31 3.69
C LEU A 155 3.04 -10.22 5.21
N TYR A 156 2.48 -11.26 5.82
CA TYR A 156 2.20 -11.34 7.26
C TYR A 156 2.17 -12.80 7.72
N SER A 157 2.30 -13.04 9.01
CA SER A 157 2.18 -14.40 9.57
C SER A 157 0.76 -14.75 9.98
N THR A 158 0.12 -13.91 10.79
CA THR A 158 -1.24 -14.12 11.29
C THR A 158 -1.90 -12.82 11.73
N GLY A 159 -3.21 -12.69 11.46
CA GLY A 159 -4.08 -11.70 12.07
C GLY A 159 -3.69 -10.24 11.87
N ASP A 160 -3.83 -9.45 12.93
CA ASP A 160 -3.60 -8.00 12.93
C ASP A 160 -2.16 -7.62 13.30
N GLY A 161 -1.21 -8.53 13.15
CA GLY A 161 0.20 -8.30 13.45
C GLY A 161 0.91 -7.43 12.41
N PRO A 162 2.20 -7.10 12.69
CA PRO A 162 3.02 -6.37 11.75
C PRO A 162 3.06 -7.04 10.38
N ASN A 163 3.01 -6.22 9.33
CA ASN A 163 3.02 -6.70 7.96
C ASN A 163 3.76 -5.75 7.03
N ILE A 164 4.20 -6.28 5.90
CA ILE A 164 4.77 -5.49 4.82
C ILE A 164 3.88 -5.63 3.60
N THR A 165 3.45 -4.50 3.05
CA THR A 165 2.71 -4.45 1.79
C THR A 165 3.64 -4.09 0.65
N PHE A 166 3.44 -4.71 -0.51
CA PHE A 166 4.18 -4.40 -1.72
C PHE A 166 3.27 -4.44 -2.94
N ASN A 167 3.54 -3.61 -3.92
CA ASN A 167 2.72 -3.47 -5.11
C ASN A 167 3.53 -3.04 -6.33
N VAL A 168 2.88 -3.02 -7.47
CA VAL A 168 3.44 -2.48 -8.71
C VAL A 168 3.18 -0.97 -8.76
N GLN A 169 4.27 -0.19 -8.84
CA GLN A 169 4.22 1.25 -9.11
C GLN A 169 5.14 1.57 -10.28
N ASN A 170 4.61 2.25 -11.28
CA ASN A 170 5.36 2.60 -12.49
C ASN A 170 6.03 1.37 -13.17
N GLY A 171 5.36 0.23 -13.13
CA GLY A 171 5.89 -1.01 -13.69
C GLY A 171 6.85 -1.79 -12.80
N VAL A 172 7.19 -1.28 -11.63
CA VAL A 172 8.16 -1.89 -10.70
C VAL A 172 7.45 -2.46 -9.48
N LEU A 173 7.75 -3.70 -9.14
CA LEU A 173 7.29 -4.33 -7.90
C LEU A 173 8.18 -3.86 -6.75
N GLY A 174 7.57 -3.27 -5.73
CA GLY A 174 8.31 -2.73 -4.59
C GLY A 174 7.44 -2.58 -3.33
N ILE A 175 8.11 -2.47 -2.18
CA ILE A 175 7.44 -2.23 -0.89
C ILE A 175 6.76 -0.87 -0.92
N SER A 176 5.48 -0.84 -0.54
CA SER A 176 4.64 0.37 -0.45
C SER A 176 4.22 0.71 0.97
N GLY A 177 4.40 -0.19 1.92
CA GLY A 177 4.07 0.05 3.32
C GLY A 177 4.73 -0.94 4.27
N ILE A 178 5.12 -0.44 5.46
CA ILE A 178 5.60 -1.22 6.59
C ILE A 178 4.69 -0.89 7.79
N ASN A 179 3.94 -1.87 8.28
CA ASN A 179 2.93 -1.72 9.32
C ASN A 179 3.34 -2.51 10.57
N TYR A 180 3.06 -1.91 11.75
CA TYR A 180 3.42 -2.47 13.06
C TYR A 180 2.22 -2.73 13.93
#